data_fd070feb49e9e98007347f55fe209939
#
_entry.id   fd070feb49e9e98007347f55fe209939
#
_cell.length_a   1.000
_cell.length_b   1.000
_cell.length_c   1.000
_cell.angle_alpha   90.00
_cell.angle_beta   90.00
_cell.angle_gamma   90.00
#
_symmetry.space_group_name_H-M   'P 1'
#
loop_
_entity.id
_entity.type
_entity.pdbx_description
1 polymer ?
#
loop_
_entity_poly.entity_id
_entity_poly.type
_entity_poly.pdbx_seq_one_letter_code
_entity_poly.pdbx_strand_id
1 'polypeptide(L)'
;MAYEGVSNYCHSEYDWSVAEGNPSIMYVEMGEETDSAYQVVFRSYTGAFVNFYVDKTSGTTRIEEYVPTLDVRNEAGTIDIFDYLARITKKEQ
;
A
#
# COMPACT_ATOMS: atom_id res chain seq x y z
N MET A 1 9.47 0.95 7.78
CA MET A 1 9.84 0.88 6.34
C MET A 1 8.66 0.46 5.46
N ALA A 2 8.13 -0.72 5.66
CA ALA A 2 7.06 -1.21 4.78
C ALA A 2 5.82 -0.32 4.85
N TYR A 3 5.35 -0.03 6.04
CA TYR A 3 4.17 0.82 6.21
C TYR A 3 4.37 2.21 5.60
N GLU A 4 5.51 2.82 5.91
CA GLU A 4 5.81 4.17 5.42
C GLU A 4 5.88 4.22 3.90
N GLY A 5 6.59 3.26 3.29
CA GLY A 5 6.71 3.21 1.84
C GLY A 5 5.38 3.00 1.15
N VAL A 6 4.58 2.06 1.64
CA VAL A 6 3.26 1.79 1.07
C VAL A 6 2.34 2.99 1.25
N SER A 7 2.37 3.62 2.43
CA SER A 7 1.58 4.81 2.70
C SER A 7 1.93 5.93 1.71
N ASN A 8 3.22 6.15 1.49
CA ASN A 8 3.67 7.17 0.53
C ASN A 8 3.21 6.85 -0.88
N TYR A 9 3.30 5.58 -1.28
CA TYR A 9 2.82 5.16 -2.58
C TYR A 9 1.32 5.45 -2.73
N CYS A 10 0.53 5.06 -1.73
CA CYS A 10 -0.91 5.25 -1.78
C CYS A 10 -1.29 6.73 -1.82
N HIS A 11 -0.56 7.57 -1.07
CA HIS A 11 -0.82 9.02 -1.11
C HIS A 11 -0.48 9.63 -2.46
N SER A 12 0.47 9.05 -3.20
CA SER A 12 0.82 9.56 -4.53
C SER A 12 -0.12 9.05 -5.62
N GLU A 13 -0.71 7.85 -5.45
CA GLU A 13 -1.48 7.20 -6.50
C GLU A 13 -2.99 7.36 -6.37
N TYR A 14 -3.49 7.68 -5.19
CA TYR A 14 -4.92 7.75 -4.94
C TYR A 14 -5.32 9.13 -4.42
N ASP A 15 -6.56 9.50 -4.71
CA ASP A 15 -7.12 10.78 -4.27
C ASP A 15 -7.71 10.62 -2.87
N TRP A 16 -7.03 11.20 -1.89
CA TRP A 16 -7.44 11.10 -0.49
C TRP A 16 -8.45 12.16 -0.08
N SER A 17 -8.76 13.11 -0.97
CA SER A 17 -9.73 14.15 -0.65
C SER A 17 -11.12 13.58 -0.39
N VAL A 18 -11.44 12.43 -1.00
CA VAL A 18 -12.73 11.78 -0.80
C VAL A 18 -12.91 11.26 0.62
N ALA A 19 -11.82 11.12 1.37
CA ALA A 19 -11.84 10.63 2.75
C ALA A 19 -11.79 11.77 3.78
N GLU A 20 -11.75 13.01 3.34
CA GLU A 20 -11.74 14.14 4.27
C GLU A 20 -13.01 14.14 5.10
N GLY A 21 -12.84 14.24 6.42
CA GLY A 21 -13.97 14.20 7.33
C GLY A 21 -14.48 12.79 7.63
N ASN A 22 -13.94 11.77 6.96
CA ASN A 22 -14.34 10.38 7.21
C ASN A 22 -13.13 9.45 7.03
N PRO A 23 -12.21 9.45 7.99
CA PRO A 23 -10.95 8.70 7.84
C PRO A 23 -11.12 7.18 7.83
N SER A 24 -12.30 6.67 8.17
CA SER A 24 -12.53 5.22 8.13
C SER A 24 -12.80 4.69 6.72
N ILE A 25 -13.00 5.57 5.74
CA ILE A 25 -13.26 5.16 4.36
C ILE A 25 -11.98 4.68 3.67
N MET A 26 -10.88 5.37 3.92
CA MET A 26 -9.58 5.03 3.32
C MET A 26 -8.53 4.98 4.42
N TYR A 27 -7.73 3.93 4.42
CA TYR A 27 -6.65 3.80 5.41
C TYR A 27 -5.61 2.79 4.95
N VAL A 28 -4.45 2.88 5.59
CA VAL A 28 -3.35 1.93 5.39
C VAL A 28 -3.07 1.29 6.75
N GLU A 29 -2.97 -0.03 6.79
CA GLU A 29 -2.64 -0.73 8.03
C GLU A 29 -1.75 -1.93 7.76
N MET A 30 -1.04 -2.36 8.79
CA MET A 30 -0.22 -3.57 8.69
C MET A 30 -1.12 -4.80 8.70
N GLY A 31 -0.82 -5.74 7.80
CA GLY A 31 -1.45 -7.05 7.80
C GLY A 31 -0.53 -8.07 8.44
N GLU A 32 -0.43 -9.23 7.84
CA GLU A 32 0.39 -10.31 8.36
C GLU A 32 1.87 -10.11 8.06
N GLU A 33 2.69 -10.70 8.90
CA GLU A 33 4.13 -10.72 8.68
C GLU A 33 4.59 -12.17 8.60
N THR A 34 5.40 -12.49 7.59
CA THR A 34 6.05 -13.78 7.47
C THR A 34 7.54 -13.60 7.63
N ASP A 35 8.29 -14.71 7.57
CA ASP A 35 9.75 -14.64 7.64
C ASP A 35 10.36 -13.84 6.50
N SER A 36 9.70 -13.79 5.36
CA SER A 36 10.25 -13.18 4.15
C SER A 36 9.57 -11.88 3.73
N ALA A 37 8.37 -11.59 4.24
CA ALA A 37 7.61 -10.44 3.74
C ALA A 37 6.72 -9.81 4.80
N TYR A 38 6.47 -8.51 4.61
CA TYR A 38 5.40 -7.80 5.32
C TYR A 38 4.22 -7.62 4.40
N GLN A 39 3.02 -7.81 4.93
CA GLN A 39 1.79 -7.43 4.22
C GLN A 39 1.33 -6.07 4.74
N VAL A 40 1.08 -5.13 3.84
CA VAL A 40 0.47 -3.85 4.17
C VAL A 40 -0.81 -3.74 3.37
N VAL A 41 -1.90 -3.35 4.02
CA VAL A 41 -3.23 -3.34 3.41
C VAL A 41 -3.70 -1.90 3.27
N PHE A 42 -4.10 -1.52 2.07
CA PHE A 42 -4.74 -0.24 1.81
C PHE A 42 -6.22 -0.50 1.48
N ARG A 43 -7.11 0.20 2.19
CA ARG A 43 -8.54 0.19 1.83
C ARG A 43 -8.86 1.43 1.04
N SER A 44 -9.35 1.23 -0.19
CA SER A 44 -9.78 2.34 -1.03
C SER A 44 -11.19 2.78 -0.67
N TYR A 45 -11.58 3.96 -1.15
CA TYR A 45 -12.92 4.50 -0.85
C TYR A 45 -14.04 3.63 -1.41
N THR A 46 -13.75 2.80 -2.40
CA THR A 46 -14.76 1.89 -2.98
C THR A 46 -15.00 0.65 -2.13
N GLY A 47 -14.18 0.45 -1.09
CA GLY A 47 -14.24 -0.75 -0.27
C GLY A 47 -13.37 -1.87 -0.77
N ALA A 48 -12.70 -1.70 -1.90
CA ALA A 48 -11.72 -2.67 -2.37
C ALA A 48 -10.44 -2.55 -1.53
N PHE A 49 -9.76 -3.67 -1.36
CA PHE A 49 -8.50 -3.72 -0.65
C PHE A 49 -7.36 -3.89 -1.63
N VAL A 50 -6.25 -3.23 -1.34
CA VAL A 50 -5.01 -3.41 -2.10
C VAL A 50 -3.97 -3.95 -1.13
N ASN A 51 -3.50 -5.15 -1.40
CA ASN A 51 -2.52 -5.82 -0.56
C ASN A 51 -1.13 -5.62 -1.13
N PHE A 52 -0.21 -5.17 -0.29
CA PHE A 52 1.18 -4.94 -0.67
C PHE A 52 2.03 -5.94 0.10
N TYR A 53 2.74 -6.80 -0.63
CA TYR A 53 3.62 -7.80 -0.02
C TYR A 53 5.06 -7.36 -0.23
N VAL A 54 5.65 -6.82 0.82
CA VAL A 54 6.99 -6.21 0.78
C VAL A 54 8.03 -7.25 1.18
N ASP A 55 8.91 -7.60 0.25
CA ASP A 55 10.00 -8.52 0.53
C ASP A 55 10.98 -7.89 1.50
N LYS A 56 11.28 -8.59 2.59
CA LYS A 56 12.14 -8.07 3.66
C LYS A 56 13.58 -7.87 3.23
N THR A 57 14.02 -8.61 2.23
CA THR A 57 15.40 -8.56 1.77
C THR A 57 15.61 -7.54 0.66
N SER A 58 14.76 -7.57 -0.36
CA SER A 58 14.96 -6.77 -1.57
C SER A 58 14.12 -5.50 -1.61
N GLY A 59 13.05 -5.44 -0.83
CA GLY A 59 12.11 -4.33 -0.91
C GLY A 59 11.16 -4.42 -2.10
N THR A 60 11.28 -5.45 -2.93
CA THR A 60 10.34 -5.66 -4.03
C THR A 60 8.96 -5.90 -3.44
N THR A 61 7.98 -5.16 -3.95
CA THR A 61 6.63 -5.17 -3.40
C THR A 61 5.65 -5.59 -4.47
N ARG A 62 4.99 -6.72 -4.23
CA ARG A 62 3.93 -7.23 -5.11
C ARG A 62 2.61 -6.61 -4.70
N ILE A 63 1.84 -6.16 -5.67
CA ILE A 63 0.56 -5.49 -5.43
C ILE A 63 -0.57 -6.38 -5.92
N GLU A 64 -1.57 -6.60 -5.06
CA GLU A 64 -2.74 -7.40 -5.37
C GLU A 64 -3.99 -6.63 -4.98
N GLU A 65 -4.93 -6.50 -5.91
CA GLU A 65 -6.23 -5.92 -5.61
C GLU A 65 -7.21 -7.01 -5.24
N TYR A 66 -7.99 -6.78 -4.18
CA TYR A 66 -9.00 -7.69 -3.73
C TYR A 66 -10.34 -6.97 -3.58
N VAL A 67 -11.37 -7.47 -4.26
CA VAL A 67 -12.72 -6.94 -4.18
C VAL A 67 -13.58 -7.93 -3.38
N PRO A 68 -13.85 -7.65 -2.09
CA PRO A 68 -14.53 -8.62 -1.22
C PRO A 68 -15.91 -9.02 -1.68
N THR A 69 -16.69 -8.07 -2.22
CA THR A 69 -18.06 -8.35 -2.64
C THR A 69 -18.13 -9.33 -3.80
N LEU A 70 -17.07 -9.39 -4.61
CA LEU A 70 -16.99 -10.30 -5.76
C LEU A 70 -16.05 -11.45 -5.52
N ASP A 71 -15.29 -11.41 -4.41
CA ASP A 71 -14.26 -12.40 -4.09
C ASP A 71 -13.27 -12.56 -5.25
N VAL A 72 -12.85 -11.44 -5.83
CA VAL A 72 -11.95 -11.40 -6.98
C VAL A 72 -10.61 -10.82 -6.56
N ARG A 73 -9.52 -11.49 -6.96
CA ARG A 73 -8.15 -11.04 -6.71
C ARG A 73 -7.43 -10.87 -8.03
N ASN A 74 -6.78 -9.72 -8.21
CA ASN A 74 -6.05 -9.41 -9.43
C ASN A 74 -4.66 -8.89 -9.10
N GLU A 75 -3.65 -9.40 -9.84
CA GLU A 75 -2.30 -8.85 -9.73
C GLU A 75 -2.28 -7.46 -10.37
N ALA A 76 -1.77 -6.49 -9.63
CA ALA A 76 -1.72 -5.10 -10.09
C ALA A 76 -0.30 -4.62 -10.38
N GLY A 77 0.70 -5.50 -10.31
CA GLY A 77 2.08 -5.17 -10.63
C GLY A 77 3.01 -5.22 -9.44
N THR A 78 4.20 -4.67 -9.62
CA THR A 78 5.22 -4.61 -8.57
C THR A 78 5.86 -3.23 -8.52
N ILE A 79 6.34 -2.86 -7.33
CA ILE A 79 7.11 -1.63 -7.13
C ILE A 79 8.32 -1.96 -6.25
N ASP A 80 9.28 -1.04 -6.20
CA ASP A 80 10.38 -1.09 -5.25
C ASP A 80 10.05 -0.14 -4.12
N ILE A 81 9.85 -0.68 -2.91
CA ILE A 81 9.44 0.13 -1.77
C ILE A 81 10.45 1.23 -1.44
N PHE A 82 11.72 1.00 -1.73
CA PHE A 82 12.76 1.98 -1.45
C PHE A 82 12.61 3.25 -2.30
N ASP A 83 11.98 3.15 -3.47
CA ASP A 83 11.73 4.33 -4.30
C ASP A 83 10.84 5.34 -3.56
N TYR A 84 9.95 4.86 -2.72
CA TYR A 84 9.01 5.72 -2.00
C TYR A 84 9.60 6.24 -0.69
N LEU A 85 10.55 5.54 -0.12
CA LEU A 85 11.29 6.02 1.03
C LEU A 85 12.33 7.06 0.62
N ALA A 86 13.06 6.78 -0.46
CA ALA A 86 14.07 7.68 -0.98
C ALA A 86 13.48 9.02 -1.44
N ARG A 87 12.22 8.99 -1.90
CA ARG A 87 11.54 10.19 -2.37
C ARG A 87 11.38 11.22 -1.26
N ILE A 88 11.14 10.77 -0.04
CA ILE A 88 11.03 11.66 1.11
C ILE A 88 12.35 12.36 1.35
N THR A 89 13.45 11.61 1.31
CA THR A 89 14.78 12.17 1.50
C THR A 89 15.08 13.24 0.45
N LYS A 90 14.72 12.99 -0.79
CA LYS A 90 14.97 13.93 -1.87
C LYS A 90 14.21 15.25 -1.69
N LYS A 91 13.02 15.20 -1.13
CA LYS A 91 12.22 16.41 -0.92
C LYS A 91 12.83 17.36 0.11
N GLU A 92 13.62 16.83 1.00
CA GLU A 92 14.24 17.61 2.04
C GLU A 92 15.46 18.39 1.55
N GLN A 93 15.87 18.10 0.35
CA GLN A 93 17.00 18.80 -0.27
C GLN A 93 16.51 19.90 -1.19
#